data_cbdcd68e2f026804f45c2ab11f8e2c73
#
_entry.id   cbdcd68e2f026804f45c2ab11f8e2c73
#
_cell.length_a   1.000
_cell.length_b   1.000
_cell.length_c   1.000
_cell.angle_alpha   90.00
_cell.angle_beta   90.00
_cell.angle_gamma   90.00
#
_symmetry.space_group_name_H-M   'P 1'
#
loop_
_entity.id
_entity.type
_entity.pdbx_description
1 polymer ?
#
loop_
_entity_poly.entity_id
_entity_poly.type
_entity_poly.pdbx_seq_one_letter_code
_entity_poly.pdbx_strand_id
1 'polypeptide(L)'
;MEPRWVVVAAVALVVLALALVLALRRRSRPPRAVVAAAPPPTATDRLRRGLVATRERLLGQLDAVLARGPDDADRVYPELEEALVAADVGVRTAGELVARVRGRVGRGGDAGGIRAAVRDEVAAILGADSPPAPTARPWVVLVLGVNGVGKTTTIGKLAALHAAAGRRVLMVAGDTFRAAAIDQLGIWAERTGAELVRQGPGANPAAVAFDGMKAAIARGVDVVLVDTAGRLHTRANLMEELRKMQRVVAREVAGASHETLLVLDATTGQNAIAQARTFTDAIGVTGIVLTKLDGTARGGVVIAIRKETGLPIRYVGVGEAVDDLRPFDAGQFTAALFDGDRGGAKGSVFS
;
A
#
# COMPACT_ATOMS: atom_id res chain seq x y z
N MET A 1 55.79 -57.98 23.35
CA MET A 1 55.57 -56.55 23.75
C MET A 1 55.65 -55.72 22.48
N GLU A 2 54.51 -55.40 21.91
CA GLU A 2 54.44 -54.45 20.75
C GLU A 2 54.84 -53.07 21.19
N PRO A 3 55.76 -52.42 20.51
CA PRO A 3 56.24 -51.12 21.00
C PRO A 3 55.20 -50.02 20.75
N ARG A 4 54.73 -49.44 21.86
CA ARG A 4 53.69 -48.36 21.92
C ARG A 4 53.94 -47.20 20.94
N TRP A 5 55.22 -47.01 20.51
CA TRP A 5 55.57 -45.96 19.54
C TRP A 5 55.08 -46.25 18.11
N VAL A 6 54.84 -47.50 17.71
CA VAL A 6 54.32 -47.84 16.38
C VAL A 6 52.87 -47.41 16.29
N VAL A 7 52.09 -47.62 17.34
CA VAL A 7 50.68 -47.17 17.38
C VAL A 7 50.57 -45.66 17.35
N VAL A 8 51.43 -44.92 18.09
CA VAL A 8 51.45 -43.49 18.08
C VAL A 8 51.87 -42.94 16.68
N ALA A 9 52.82 -43.52 16.02
CA ALA A 9 53.25 -43.14 14.66
C ALA A 9 52.12 -43.37 13.64
N ALA A 10 51.38 -44.48 13.74
CA ALA A 10 50.24 -44.78 12.85
C ALA A 10 49.08 -43.76 13.04
N VAL A 11 48.77 -43.41 14.28
CA VAL A 11 47.71 -42.40 14.58
C VAL A 11 48.13 -41.04 14.05
N ALA A 12 49.39 -40.64 14.24
CA ALA A 12 49.89 -39.35 13.72
C ALA A 12 49.83 -39.27 12.19
N LEU A 13 50.16 -40.36 11.50
CA LEU A 13 50.06 -40.45 10.02
C LEU A 13 48.61 -40.29 9.54
N VAL A 14 47.64 -40.95 10.19
CA VAL A 14 46.22 -40.83 9.85
C VAL A 14 45.70 -39.40 10.06
N VAL A 15 46.10 -38.78 11.17
CA VAL A 15 45.71 -37.37 11.47
C VAL A 15 46.31 -36.41 10.43
N LEU A 16 47.58 -36.63 10.02
CA LEU A 16 48.25 -35.82 8.98
C LEU A 16 47.59 -36.00 7.62
N ALA A 17 47.24 -37.23 7.27
CA ALA A 17 46.51 -37.53 6.01
C ALA A 17 45.12 -36.91 5.99
N LEU A 18 44.39 -36.93 7.13
CA LEU A 18 43.07 -36.31 7.28
C LEU A 18 43.15 -34.77 7.17
N ALA A 19 44.19 -34.18 7.82
CA ALA A 19 44.43 -32.74 7.74
C ALA A 19 44.80 -32.31 6.28
N LEU A 20 45.58 -33.09 5.58
CA LEU A 20 45.96 -32.85 4.17
C LEU A 20 44.73 -32.95 3.26
N VAL A 21 43.88 -33.95 3.41
CA VAL A 21 42.63 -34.10 2.66
C VAL A 21 41.67 -32.92 2.93
N LEU A 22 41.55 -32.48 4.17
CA LEU A 22 40.74 -31.30 4.54
C LEU A 22 41.30 -30.01 3.96
N ALA A 23 42.64 -29.87 3.95
CA ALA A 23 43.30 -28.69 3.35
C ALA A 23 43.13 -28.66 1.83
N LEU A 24 43.25 -29.82 1.16
CA LEU A 24 43.03 -29.95 -0.29
C LEU A 24 41.55 -29.70 -0.67
N ARG A 25 40.60 -30.19 0.12
CA ARG A 25 39.16 -29.89 -0.07
C ARG A 25 38.82 -28.41 0.18
N ARG A 26 39.55 -27.69 1.03
CA ARG A 26 39.40 -26.25 1.19
C ARG A 26 39.95 -25.45 0.02
N ARG A 27 41.06 -25.93 -0.63
CA ARG A 27 41.65 -25.29 -1.80
C ARG A 27 40.85 -25.51 -3.10
N SER A 28 40.08 -26.58 -3.19
CA SER A 28 39.25 -26.89 -4.38
C SER A 28 37.84 -26.33 -4.34
N ARG A 29 37.51 -25.49 -3.33
CA ARG A 29 36.26 -24.71 -3.41
C ARG A 29 36.48 -23.58 -4.41
N PRO A 30 35.77 -23.58 -5.56
CA PRO A 30 35.82 -22.46 -6.47
C PRO A 30 35.40 -21.20 -5.73
N PRO A 31 35.99 -20.04 -6.01
CA PRO A 31 35.58 -18.80 -5.43
C PRO A 31 34.06 -18.68 -5.68
N ARG A 32 33.30 -18.57 -4.60
CA ARG A 32 31.86 -18.35 -4.68
C ARG A 32 31.69 -17.09 -5.50
N ALA A 33 31.23 -17.25 -6.75
CA ALA A 33 30.93 -16.13 -7.61
C ALA A 33 30.07 -15.18 -6.79
N VAL A 34 30.55 -13.99 -6.51
CA VAL A 34 29.77 -12.90 -5.95
C VAL A 34 28.76 -12.59 -7.04
N VAL A 35 27.61 -13.26 -6.97
CA VAL A 35 26.46 -12.84 -7.78
C VAL A 35 26.20 -11.41 -7.35
N ALA A 36 26.52 -10.46 -8.22
CA ALA A 36 26.24 -9.07 -7.99
C ALA A 36 24.77 -9.00 -7.56
N ALA A 37 24.51 -8.49 -6.36
CA ALA A 37 23.16 -8.34 -5.88
C ALA A 37 22.37 -7.56 -6.93
N ALA A 38 21.26 -8.13 -7.39
CA ALA A 38 20.39 -7.44 -8.33
C ALA A 38 20.07 -6.04 -7.77
N PRO A 39 20.03 -5.01 -8.61
CA PRO A 39 19.70 -3.67 -8.12
C PRO A 39 18.36 -3.71 -7.38
N PRO A 40 18.20 -2.91 -6.33
CA PRO A 40 16.95 -2.90 -5.57
C PRO A 40 15.78 -2.60 -6.52
N PRO A 41 14.65 -3.25 -6.33
CA PRO A 41 13.50 -3.12 -7.22
C PRO A 41 13.03 -1.67 -7.26
N THR A 42 12.75 -1.18 -8.46
CA THR A 42 12.25 0.18 -8.67
C THR A 42 10.86 0.35 -8.04
N ALA A 43 10.43 1.60 -7.96
CA ALA A 43 9.11 1.97 -7.51
C ALA A 43 8.00 1.25 -8.28
N THR A 44 8.11 1.25 -9.59
CA THR A 44 7.17 0.61 -10.51
C THR A 44 7.18 -0.91 -10.38
N ASP A 45 8.34 -1.53 -10.14
CA ASP A 45 8.43 -2.98 -9.97
C ASP A 45 7.73 -3.45 -8.69
N ARG A 46 7.79 -2.67 -7.62
CA ARG A 46 7.07 -3.00 -6.37
C ARG A 46 5.55 -2.89 -6.55
N LEU A 47 5.08 -1.84 -7.24
CA LEU A 47 3.66 -1.69 -7.57
C LEU A 47 3.17 -2.84 -8.45
N ARG A 48 3.90 -3.18 -9.50
CA ARG A 48 3.56 -4.31 -10.39
C ARG A 48 3.49 -5.62 -9.62
N ARG A 49 4.47 -5.91 -8.77
CA ARG A 49 4.46 -7.11 -7.93
C ARG A 49 3.27 -7.16 -6.98
N GLY A 50 2.95 -6.04 -6.33
CA GLY A 50 1.80 -5.95 -5.44
C GLY A 50 0.46 -6.12 -6.17
N LEU A 51 0.39 -5.84 -7.47
CA LEU A 51 -0.84 -5.95 -8.26
C LEU A 51 -0.94 -7.24 -9.10
N VAL A 52 0.03 -8.17 -9.00
CA VAL A 52 0.05 -9.40 -9.83
C VAL A 52 -1.26 -10.17 -9.72
N ALA A 53 -1.72 -10.49 -8.50
CA ALA A 53 -2.95 -11.26 -8.29
C ALA A 53 -4.20 -10.53 -8.82
N THR A 54 -4.28 -9.21 -8.65
CA THR A 54 -5.37 -8.39 -9.19
C THR A 54 -5.35 -8.38 -10.71
N ARG A 55 -4.17 -8.21 -11.28
CA ARG A 55 -3.97 -8.19 -12.73
C ARG A 55 -4.34 -9.53 -13.37
N GLU A 56 -3.81 -10.64 -12.84
CA GLU A 56 -4.09 -11.98 -13.35
C GLU A 56 -5.59 -12.28 -13.35
N ARG A 57 -6.29 -11.90 -12.28
CA ARG A 57 -7.73 -12.07 -12.20
C ARG A 57 -8.48 -11.19 -13.21
N LEU A 58 -8.18 -9.88 -13.23
CA LEU A 58 -8.86 -8.93 -14.11
C LEU A 58 -8.59 -9.21 -15.59
N LEU A 59 -7.30 -9.35 -15.96
CA LEU A 59 -6.95 -9.60 -17.36
C LEU A 59 -7.29 -11.00 -17.80
N GLY A 60 -7.13 -12.03 -16.94
CA GLY A 60 -7.52 -13.40 -17.30
C GLY A 60 -9.00 -13.51 -17.63
N GLN A 61 -9.86 -12.84 -16.89
CA GLN A 61 -11.30 -12.78 -17.19
C GLN A 61 -11.58 -11.95 -18.45
N LEU A 62 -10.97 -10.78 -18.58
CA LEU A 62 -11.10 -9.92 -19.75
C LEU A 62 -10.64 -10.65 -21.02
N ASP A 63 -9.49 -11.33 -20.99
CA ASP A 63 -8.96 -12.07 -22.12
C ASP A 63 -9.86 -13.27 -22.49
N ALA A 64 -10.41 -13.97 -21.50
CA ALA A 64 -11.34 -15.06 -21.74
C ALA A 64 -12.64 -14.60 -22.44
N VAL A 65 -13.13 -13.41 -22.09
CA VAL A 65 -14.27 -12.78 -22.76
C VAL A 65 -13.91 -12.38 -24.20
N LEU A 66 -12.77 -11.71 -24.37
CA LEU A 66 -12.33 -11.17 -25.66
C LEU A 66 -11.85 -12.24 -26.66
N ALA A 67 -11.37 -13.39 -26.18
CA ALA A 67 -10.90 -14.48 -27.02
C ALA A 67 -12.02 -15.19 -27.81
N ARG A 68 -13.29 -15.00 -27.40
CA ARG A 68 -14.45 -15.60 -28.07
C ARG A 68 -14.87 -14.92 -29.39
N GLY A 69 -14.24 -13.79 -29.71
CA GLY A 69 -14.39 -13.08 -30.97
C GLY A 69 -15.48 -11.99 -30.97
N PRO A 70 -15.40 -11.04 -31.92
CA PRO A 70 -16.28 -9.86 -31.98
C PRO A 70 -17.70 -10.19 -32.56
N ASP A 71 -17.93 -11.40 -33.03
CA ASP A 71 -19.18 -11.77 -33.75
C ASP A 71 -20.39 -11.84 -32.80
N ASP A 72 -20.23 -11.81 -31.50
CA ASP A 72 -21.29 -11.83 -30.50
C ASP A 72 -21.24 -10.63 -29.55
N ALA A 73 -21.34 -9.42 -30.10
CA ALA A 73 -21.36 -8.17 -29.34
C ALA A 73 -22.47 -8.14 -28.26
N ASP A 74 -23.53 -8.91 -28.43
CA ASP A 74 -24.62 -8.99 -27.45
C ASP A 74 -24.23 -9.80 -26.20
N ARG A 75 -23.16 -10.61 -26.28
CA ARG A 75 -22.58 -11.37 -25.14
C ARG A 75 -21.33 -10.73 -24.55
N VAL A 76 -20.47 -10.14 -25.35
CA VAL A 76 -19.19 -9.60 -24.91
C VAL A 76 -19.37 -8.56 -23.81
N TYR A 77 -20.33 -7.64 -23.93
CA TYR A 77 -20.50 -6.58 -22.94
C TYR A 77 -21.10 -7.08 -21.60
N PRO A 78 -22.13 -7.95 -21.57
CA PRO A 78 -22.55 -8.59 -20.32
C PRO A 78 -21.45 -9.41 -19.64
N GLU A 79 -20.70 -10.22 -20.39
CA GLU A 79 -19.59 -11.00 -19.84
C GLU A 79 -18.44 -10.10 -19.33
N LEU A 80 -18.18 -8.96 -19.98
CA LEU A 80 -17.24 -7.95 -19.51
C LEU A 80 -17.70 -7.34 -18.19
N GLU A 81 -19.00 -7.05 -18.03
CA GLU A 81 -19.56 -6.56 -16.77
C GLU A 81 -19.36 -7.58 -15.65
N GLU A 82 -19.70 -8.86 -15.90
CA GLU A 82 -19.48 -9.93 -14.94
C GLU A 82 -17.99 -10.06 -14.52
N ALA A 83 -17.07 -9.97 -15.48
CA ALA A 83 -15.63 -10.00 -15.22
C ALA A 83 -15.17 -8.85 -14.33
N LEU A 84 -15.66 -7.63 -14.55
CA LEU A 84 -15.36 -6.47 -13.74
C LEU A 84 -15.95 -6.58 -12.33
N VAL A 85 -17.17 -7.09 -12.19
CA VAL A 85 -17.81 -7.36 -10.89
C VAL A 85 -17.03 -8.41 -10.13
N ALA A 86 -16.60 -9.48 -10.77
CA ALA A 86 -15.79 -10.53 -10.17
C ALA A 86 -14.40 -10.03 -9.72
N ALA A 87 -13.89 -8.96 -10.33
CA ALA A 87 -12.66 -8.26 -9.91
C ALA A 87 -12.91 -7.20 -8.81
N ASP A 88 -14.09 -7.18 -8.20
CA ASP A 88 -14.50 -6.22 -7.13
C ASP A 88 -14.61 -4.75 -7.59
N VAL A 89 -14.82 -4.50 -8.89
CA VAL A 89 -15.14 -3.14 -9.39
C VAL A 89 -16.54 -2.69 -8.92
N GLY A 90 -17.38 -3.64 -8.48
CA GLY A 90 -18.75 -3.38 -8.02
C GLY A 90 -19.75 -3.26 -9.18
N VAL A 91 -20.97 -3.75 -8.96
CA VAL A 91 -22.00 -3.88 -9.99
C VAL A 91 -22.30 -2.55 -10.70
N ARG A 92 -22.54 -1.49 -9.92
CA ARG A 92 -22.88 -0.18 -10.48
C ARG A 92 -21.74 0.42 -11.28
N THR A 93 -20.52 0.40 -10.76
CA THR A 93 -19.34 0.95 -11.44
C THR A 93 -19.00 0.14 -12.69
N ALA A 94 -19.13 -1.20 -12.65
CA ALA A 94 -18.92 -2.08 -13.79
C ALA A 94 -19.94 -1.79 -14.91
N GLY A 95 -21.23 -1.70 -14.59
CA GLY A 95 -22.27 -1.39 -15.58
C GLY A 95 -22.08 -0.01 -16.25
N GLU A 96 -21.76 1.03 -15.45
CA GLU A 96 -21.46 2.36 -16.00
C GLU A 96 -20.20 2.35 -16.89
N LEU A 97 -19.15 1.64 -16.49
CA LEU A 97 -17.92 1.50 -17.26
C LEU A 97 -18.18 0.80 -18.60
N VAL A 98 -18.88 -0.34 -18.55
CA VAL A 98 -19.21 -1.11 -19.76
C VAL A 98 -20.10 -0.32 -20.70
N ALA A 99 -21.08 0.43 -20.19
CA ALA A 99 -21.92 1.30 -21.00
C ALA A 99 -21.10 2.36 -21.77
N ARG A 100 -20.09 2.97 -21.13
CA ARG A 100 -19.18 3.92 -21.78
C ARG A 100 -18.29 3.24 -22.82
N VAL A 101 -17.72 2.08 -22.49
CA VAL A 101 -16.90 1.28 -23.42
C VAL A 101 -17.74 0.93 -24.67
N ARG A 102 -18.97 0.45 -24.47
CA ARG A 102 -19.90 0.13 -25.57
C ARG A 102 -20.24 1.35 -26.43
N GLY A 103 -20.48 2.50 -25.79
CA GLY A 103 -20.73 3.77 -26.50
C GLY A 103 -19.56 4.23 -27.35
N ARG A 104 -18.33 3.97 -26.91
CA ARG A 104 -17.08 4.39 -27.57
C ARG A 104 -16.65 3.45 -28.69
N VAL A 105 -16.77 2.14 -28.48
CA VAL A 105 -16.25 1.11 -29.39
C VAL A 105 -17.36 0.62 -30.37
N GLY A 106 -18.62 0.66 -29.94
CA GLY A 106 -19.75 0.19 -30.75
C GLY A 106 -19.87 -1.34 -30.79
N ARG A 107 -20.76 -1.84 -31.67
CA ARG A 107 -21.07 -3.28 -31.80
C ARG A 107 -19.96 -4.09 -32.50
N GLY A 108 -19.12 -3.47 -33.29
CA GLY A 108 -18.07 -4.12 -34.11
C GLY A 108 -16.65 -3.96 -33.58
N GLY A 109 -16.49 -3.63 -32.31
CA GLY A 109 -15.17 -3.41 -31.72
C GLY A 109 -14.36 -4.68 -31.59
N ASP A 110 -13.11 -4.63 -32.03
CA ASP A 110 -12.18 -5.73 -31.82
C ASP A 110 -11.72 -5.84 -30.34
N ALA A 111 -11.14 -6.95 -29.98
CA ALA A 111 -10.65 -7.23 -28.64
C ALA A 111 -9.65 -6.16 -28.14
N GLY A 112 -8.79 -5.66 -29.05
CA GLY A 112 -7.81 -4.63 -28.75
C GLY A 112 -8.46 -3.28 -28.42
N GLY A 113 -9.45 -2.89 -29.20
CA GLY A 113 -10.23 -1.66 -29.00
C GLY A 113 -11.02 -1.68 -27.69
N ILE A 114 -11.67 -2.81 -27.37
CA ILE A 114 -12.40 -2.97 -26.12
C ILE A 114 -11.45 -2.88 -24.92
N ARG A 115 -10.29 -3.59 -24.95
CA ARG A 115 -9.28 -3.54 -23.90
C ARG A 115 -8.74 -2.12 -23.71
N ALA A 116 -8.43 -1.41 -24.80
CA ALA A 116 -7.96 -0.03 -24.74
C ALA A 116 -9.02 0.88 -24.13
N ALA A 117 -10.27 0.74 -24.53
CA ALA A 117 -11.39 1.53 -24.00
C ALA A 117 -11.60 1.28 -22.50
N VAL A 118 -11.56 0.02 -22.04
CA VAL A 118 -11.62 -0.31 -20.60
C VAL A 118 -10.48 0.34 -19.83
N ARG A 119 -9.26 0.24 -20.33
CA ARG A 119 -8.08 0.89 -19.70
C ARG A 119 -8.25 2.39 -19.58
N ASP A 120 -8.69 3.05 -20.67
CA ASP A 120 -8.86 4.49 -20.72
C ASP A 120 -9.99 4.97 -19.77
N GLU A 121 -11.11 4.22 -19.71
CA GLU A 121 -12.19 4.53 -18.77
C GLU A 121 -11.77 4.32 -17.31
N VAL A 122 -10.99 3.29 -17.01
CA VAL A 122 -10.40 3.09 -15.68
C VAL A 122 -9.47 4.26 -15.32
N ALA A 123 -8.59 4.68 -16.24
CA ALA A 123 -7.71 5.81 -16.02
C ALA A 123 -8.50 7.11 -15.78
N ALA A 124 -9.57 7.34 -16.52
CA ALA A 124 -10.46 8.49 -16.35
C ALA A 124 -11.18 8.50 -14.99
N ILE A 125 -11.63 7.33 -14.51
CA ILE A 125 -12.24 7.19 -13.18
C ILE A 125 -11.23 7.50 -12.09
N LEU A 126 -10.01 6.96 -12.17
CA LEU A 126 -8.98 7.13 -11.16
C LEU A 126 -8.49 8.57 -11.06
N GLY A 127 -8.51 9.33 -12.17
CA GLY A 127 -8.10 10.73 -12.21
C GLY A 127 -6.57 10.90 -12.09
N ALA A 128 -6.14 12.15 -12.01
CA ALA A 128 -4.71 12.50 -11.93
C ALA A 128 -4.33 13.14 -10.58
N ASP A 129 -5.11 12.88 -9.52
CA ASP A 129 -4.90 13.50 -8.22
C ASP A 129 -3.66 12.93 -7.53
N SER A 130 -2.69 13.78 -7.23
CA SER A 130 -1.53 13.46 -6.39
C SER A 130 -1.75 13.90 -4.95
N PRO A 131 -1.02 13.33 -3.97
CA PRO A 131 -1.02 13.87 -2.62
C PRO A 131 -0.58 15.35 -2.62
N PRO A 132 -1.26 16.23 -1.88
CA PRO A 132 -0.86 17.64 -1.81
C PRO A 132 0.51 17.76 -1.13
N ALA A 133 1.29 18.73 -1.60
CA ALA A 133 2.50 19.11 -0.90
C ALA A 133 2.13 19.88 0.39
N PRO A 134 2.83 19.65 1.52
CA PRO A 134 2.64 20.46 2.72
C PRO A 134 2.88 21.94 2.45
N THR A 135 1.85 22.76 2.63
CA THR A 135 1.90 24.22 2.43
C THR A 135 1.79 25.01 3.73
N ALA A 136 1.37 24.37 4.82
CA ALA A 136 1.32 24.93 6.17
C ALA A 136 2.41 24.34 7.06
N ARG A 137 2.74 25.01 8.16
CA ARG A 137 3.70 24.55 9.14
C ARG A 137 3.16 24.79 10.56
N PRO A 138 2.83 23.74 11.31
CA PRO A 138 2.86 22.33 10.90
C PRO A 138 1.75 21.97 9.90
N TRP A 139 2.05 21.05 8.97
CA TRP A 139 1.05 20.36 8.17
C TRP A 139 0.45 19.21 8.97
N VAL A 140 -0.85 19.28 9.28
CA VAL A 140 -1.49 18.29 10.16
C VAL A 140 -2.31 17.30 9.35
N VAL A 141 -2.01 16.01 9.53
CA VAL A 141 -2.70 14.88 8.89
C VAL A 141 -3.39 14.04 9.97
N LEU A 142 -4.71 13.96 9.91
CA LEU A 142 -5.50 13.07 10.76
C LEU A 142 -5.70 11.73 10.03
N VAL A 143 -5.31 10.61 10.66
CA VAL A 143 -5.37 9.28 10.04
C VAL A 143 -6.48 8.45 10.66
N LEU A 144 -7.50 8.16 9.86
CA LEU A 144 -8.73 7.46 10.23
C LEU A 144 -8.78 6.04 9.68
N GLY A 145 -9.69 5.23 10.19
CA GLY A 145 -10.00 3.88 9.68
C GLY A 145 -10.33 2.90 10.80
N VAL A 146 -10.90 1.76 10.47
CA VAL A 146 -11.25 0.72 11.44
C VAL A 146 -10.01 0.00 11.96
N ASN A 147 -10.17 -0.80 13.02
CA ASN A 147 -9.06 -1.59 13.54
C ASN A 147 -8.58 -2.64 12.51
N GLY A 148 -7.26 -2.86 12.44
CA GLY A 148 -6.65 -3.87 11.57
C GLY A 148 -6.42 -3.44 10.10
N VAL A 149 -6.87 -2.26 9.68
CA VAL A 149 -6.65 -1.76 8.31
C VAL A 149 -5.22 -1.24 8.07
N GLY A 150 -4.39 -1.13 9.10
CA GLY A 150 -3.00 -0.68 8.96
C GLY A 150 -2.77 0.81 9.24
N LYS A 151 -3.60 1.51 10.03
CA LYS A 151 -3.41 2.93 10.37
C LYS A 151 -2.03 3.25 10.93
N THR A 152 -1.65 2.61 12.04
CA THR A 152 -0.38 2.86 12.72
C THR A 152 0.82 2.55 11.81
N THR A 153 0.74 1.48 11.01
CA THR A 153 1.74 1.15 9.99
C THR A 153 1.80 2.23 8.90
N THR A 154 0.64 2.71 8.44
CA THR A 154 0.56 3.80 7.45
C THR A 154 1.20 5.07 7.98
N ILE A 155 0.93 5.44 9.23
CA ILE A 155 1.55 6.61 9.89
C ILE A 155 3.07 6.47 9.93
N GLY A 156 3.58 5.31 10.32
CA GLY A 156 5.03 5.04 10.33
C GLY A 156 5.66 5.18 8.94
N LYS A 157 5.02 4.64 7.91
CA LYS A 157 5.49 4.75 6.52
C LYS A 157 5.37 6.19 5.97
N LEU A 158 4.31 6.93 6.31
CA LEU A 158 4.19 8.35 5.96
C LEU A 158 5.29 9.18 6.64
N ALA A 159 5.59 8.90 7.90
CA ALA A 159 6.68 9.58 8.59
C ALA A 159 8.03 9.34 7.91
N ALA A 160 8.31 8.11 7.48
CA ALA A 160 9.52 7.79 6.72
C ALA A 160 9.56 8.57 5.39
N LEU A 161 8.43 8.67 4.65
CA LEU A 161 8.34 9.46 3.42
C LEU A 161 8.64 10.95 3.68
N HIS A 162 8.08 11.52 4.74
CA HIS A 162 8.33 12.92 5.08
C HIS A 162 9.76 13.15 5.58
N ALA A 163 10.30 12.25 6.40
CA ALA A 163 11.69 12.33 6.88
C ALA A 163 12.69 12.21 5.71
N ALA A 164 12.45 11.32 4.75
CA ALA A 164 13.27 11.22 3.53
C ALA A 164 13.24 12.49 2.67
N ALA A 165 12.16 13.27 2.77
CA ALA A 165 12.05 14.60 2.16
C ALA A 165 12.65 15.74 3.02
N GLY A 166 13.38 15.39 4.09
CA GLY A 166 14.05 16.36 4.99
C GLY A 166 13.12 17.08 5.95
N ARG A 167 11.88 16.61 6.15
CA ARG A 167 10.88 17.24 7.03
C ARG A 167 10.99 16.70 8.45
N ARG A 168 10.84 17.57 9.44
CA ARG A 168 10.69 17.20 10.83
C ARG A 168 9.27 16.73 11.08
N VAL A 169 9.11 15.47 11.57
CA VAL A 169 7.83 14.82 11.78
C VAL A 169 7.56 14.62 13.26
N LEU A 170 6.33 14.88 13.68
CA LEU A 170 5.82 14.55 15.01
C LEU A 170 4.63 13.60 14.85
N MET A 171 4.66 12.49 15.57
CA MET A 171 3.55 11.54 15.68
C MET A 171 2.76 11.79 16.96
N VAL A 172 1.44 11.66 16.89
CA VAL A 172 0.54 11.82 18.05
C VAL A 172 -0.26 10.54 18.24
N ALA A 173 -0.08 9.89 19.42
CA ALA A 173 -0.72 8.62 19.75
C ALA A 173 -2.15 8.82 20.25
N GLY A 174 -3.10 9.11 19.36
CA GLY A 174 -4.49 9.33 19.70
C GLY A 174 -5.32 8.05 19.85
N ASP A 175 -4.86 6.87 19.44
CA ASP A 175 -5.48 5.56 19.78
C ASP A 175 -5.09 5.16 21.22
N THR A 176 -5.62 5.89 22.19
CA THR A 176 -5.30 5.71 23.62
C THR A 176 -5.95 4.48 24.26
N PHE A 177 -6.89 3.85 23.57
CA PHE A 177 -7.56 2.65 24.07
C PHE A 177 -6.72 1.39 23.94
N ARG A 178 -5.74 1.38 23.03
CA ARG A 178 -4.92 0.22 22.74
C ARG A 178 -3.47 0.49 23.14
N ALA A 179 -3.05 -0.04 24.31
CA ALA A 179 -1.66 0.09 24.75
C ALA A 179 -0.66 -0.37 23.67
N ALA A 180 -0.93 -1.51 23.04
CA ALA A 180 -0.11 -2.02 21.94
C ALA A 180 -0.02 -1.08 20.72
N ALA A 181 -1.04 -0.25 20.45
CA ALA A 181 -0.97 0.74 19.37
C ALA A 181 -0.04 1.90 19.72
N ILE A 182 -0.06 2.35 20.98
CA ILE A 182 0.85 3.38 21.48
C ILE A 182 2.30 2.89 21.39
N ASP A 183 2.57 1.65 21.83
CA ASP A 183 3.92 1.06 21.78
C ASP A 183 4.38 0.86 20.32
N GLN A 184 3.49 0.39 19.44
CA GLN A 184 3.80 0.23 18.02
C GLN A 184 4.15 1.57 17.36
N LEU A 185 3.42 2.64 17.70
CA LEU A 185 3.73 3.98 17.20
C LEU A 185 5.08 4.47 17.72
N GLY A 186 5.44 4.12 18.96
CA GLY A 186 6.77 4.39 19.54
C GLY A 186 7.91 3.74 18.74
N ILE A 187 7.75 2.47 18.38
CA ILE A 187 8.72 1.76 17.52
C ILE A 187 8.87 2.46 16.16
N TRP A 188 7.75 2.91 15.58
CA TRP A 188 7.82 3.65 14.32
C TRP A 188 8.52 5.00 14.47
N ALA A 189 8.27 5.73 15.57
CA ALA A 189 8.94 7.01 15.85
C ALA A 189 10.46 6.82 15.92
N GLU A 190 10.93 5.81 16.67
CA GLU A 190 12.36 5.47 16.76
C GLU A 190 12.96 5.12 15.38
N ARG A 191 12.27 4.28 14.59
CA ARG A 191 12.78 3.86 13.27
C ARG A 191 12.88 4.98 12.25
N THR A 192 12.01 5.97 12.35
CA THR A 192 11.93 7.08 11.37
C THR A 192 12.61 8.36 11.84
N GLY A 193 13.07 8.40 13.10
CA GLY A 193 13.59 9.61 13.73
C GLY A 193 12.50 10.67 13.98
N ALA A 194 11.22 10.28 13.94
CA ALA A 194 10.13 11.19 14.25
C ALA A 194 9.99 11.40 15.76
N GLU A 195 9.54 12.59 16.14
CA GLU A 195 9.16 12.87 17.52
C GLU A 195 7.81 12.20 17.85
N LEU A 196 7.57 11.90 19.13
CA LEU A 196 6.33 11.28 19.58
C LEU A 196 5.72 12.05 20.75
N VAL A 197 4.42 12.32 20.65
CA VAL A 197 3.59 12.74 21.79
C VAL A 197 2.59 11.63 22.11
N ARG A 198 2.67 11.14 23.34
CA ARG A 198 1.79 10.10 23.87
C ARG A 198 1.42 10.37 25.32
N GLN A 199 0.28 9.85 25.74
CA GLN A 199 -0.12 9.74 27.15
C GLN A 199 -0.35 8.25 27.49
N GLY A 200 -0.66 7.96 28.74
CA GLY A 200 -0.94 6.61 29.19
C GLY A 200 -2.23 6.02 28.56
N PRO A 201 -2.38 4.68 28.58
CA PRO A 201 -3.60 4.03 28.11
C PRO A 201 -4.85 4.58 28.83
N GLY A 202 -5.95 4.78 28.09
CA GLY A 202 -7.21 5.33 28.60
C GLY A 202 -7.23 6.87 28.71
N ALA A 203 -6.15 7.56 28.35
CA ALA A 203 -6.17 9.02 28.28
C ALA A 203 -7.22 9.54 27.28
N ASN A 204 -7.64 10.78 27.43
CA ASN A 204 -8.58 11.40 26.50
C ASN A 204 -7.90 11.70 25.15
N PRO A 205 -8.33 11.09 24.04
CA PRO A 205 -7.69 11.27 22.72
C PRO A 205 -7.57 12.74 22.29
N ALA A 206 -8.58 13.56 22.60
CA ALA A 206 -8.56 14.99 22.27
C ALA A 206 -7.54 15.77 23.12
N ALA A 207 -7.24 15.34 24.36
CA ALA A 207 -6.17 15.93 25.16
C ALA A 207 -4.79 15.58 24.59
N VAL A 208 -4.59 14.34 24.15
CA VAL A 208 -3.34 13.93 23.48
C VAL A 208 -3.13 14.71 22.17
N ALA A 209 -4.21 14.90 21.39
CA ALA A 209 -4.16 15.74 20.19
C ALA A 209 -3.80 17.20 20.51
N PHE A 210 -4.37 17.77 21.56
CA PHE A 210 -4.03 19.10 22.04
C PHE A 210 -2.54 19.24 22.38
N ASP A 211 -2.03 18.32 23.21
CA ASP A 211 -0.60 18.30 23.57
C ASP A 211 0.29 18.16 22.34
N GLY A 212 -0.13 17.31 21.39
CA GLY A 212 0.54 17.13 20.11
C GLY A 212 0.64 18.43 19.31
N MET A 213 -0.44 19.20 19.20
CA MET A 213 -0.43 20.49 18.49
C MET A 213 0.45 21.51 19.20
N LYS A 214 0.37 21.62 20.54
CA LYS A 214 1.23 22.51 21.33
C LYS A 214 2.71 22.16 21.16
N ALA A 215 3.05 20.88 21.24
CA ALA A 215 4.41 20.41 21.01
C ALA A 215 4.91 20.72 19.59
N ALA A 216 4.05 20.50 18.58
CA ALA A 216 4.38 20.74 17.18
C ALA A 216 4.74 22.21 16.91
N ILE A 217 3.94 23.13 17.44
CA ILE A 217 4.16 24.57 17.32
C ILE A 217 5.46 24.97 18.06
N ALA A 218 5.61 24.55 19.33
CA ALA A 218 6.74 24.91 20.16
C ALA A 218 8.07 24.40 19.59
N ARG A 219 8.05 23.23 18.97
CA ARG A 219 9.26 22.58 18.39
C ARG A 219 9.49 22.94 16.93
N GLY A 220 8.56 23.62 16.27
CA GLY A 220 8.65 24.03 14.88
C GLY A 220 8.77 22.84 13.91
N VAL A 221 7.99 21.76 14.14
CA VAL A 221 7.95 20.61 13.23
C VAL A 221 7.22 20.94 11.94
N ASP A 222 7.55 20.23 10.87
CA ASP A 222 6.95 20.48 9.56
C ASP A 222 5.64 19.72 9.35
N VAL A 223 5.55 18.48 9.88
CA VAL A 223 4.41 17.58 9.68
C VAL A 223 4.01 16.93 11.01
N VAL A 224 2.70 16.90 11.25
CA VAL A 224 2.10 16.15 12.37
C VAL A 224 1.21 15.05 11.83
N LEU A 225 1.45 13.81 12.27
CA LEU A 225 0.65 12.64 11.94
C LEU A 225 -0.10 12.18 13.19
N VAL A 226 -1.43 12.25 13.17
CA VAL A 226 -2.27 11.92 14.32
C VAL A 226 -2.90 10.55 14.11
N ASP A 227 -2.53 9.55 14.94
CA ASP A 227 -3.19 8.25 15.01
C ASP A 227 -4.53 8.37 15.73
N THR A 228 -5.50 7.55 15.34
CA THR A 228 -6.85 7.56 15.93
C THR A 228 -7.35 6.16 16.24
N ALA A 229 -8.30 6.06 17.16
CA ALA A 229 -9.03 4.83 17.42
C ALA A 229 -9.81 4.37 16.17
N GLY A 230 -10.10 3.06 16.10
CA GLY A 230 -10.81 2.46 14.96
C GLY A 230 -11.92 1.50 15.33
N ARG A 231 -12.59 1.69 16.48
CA ARG A 231 -13.63 0.82 17.03
C ARG A 231 -14.99 1.04 16.38
N LEU A 232 -15.20 0.56 15.16
CA LEU A 232 -16.44 0.80 14.41
C LEU A 232 -17.69 0.14 15.03
N HIS A 233 -17.55 -0.87 15.90
CA HIS A 233 -18.68 -1.49 16.59
C HIS A 233 -19.36 -0.56 17.61
N THR A 234 -18.66 0.48 18.08
CA THR A 234 -19.21 1.61 18.86
C THR A 234 -19.30 2.87 18.00
N ARG A 235 -19.93 2.75 16.84
CA ARG A 235 -19.87 3.73 15.74
C ARG A 235 -20.17 5.17 16.16
N ALA A 236 -21.25 5.40 16.92
CA ALA A 236 -21.63 6.75 17.34
C ALA A 236 -20.56 7.40 18.21
N ASN A 237 -20.03 6.66 19.20
CA ASN A 237 -19.01 7.17 20.12
C ASN A 237 -17.68 7.44 19.38
N LEU A 238 -17.28 6.57 18.44
CA LEU A 238 -16.09 6.79 17.63
C LEU A 238 -16.19 8.07 16.81
N MET A 239 -17.32 8.28 16.10
CA MET A 239 -17.48 9.45 15.25
C MET A 239 -17.50 10.74 16.09
N GLU A 240 -18.08 10.72 17.28
CA GLU A 240 -18.05 11.85 18.19
C GLU A 240 -16.63 12.16 18.70
N GLU A 241 -15.88 11.12 19.06
CA GLU A 241 -14.47 11.25 19.48
C GLU A 241 -13.62 11.86 18.37
N LEU A 242 -13.73 11.36 17.14
CA LEU A 242 -13.00 11.87 15.99
C LEU A 242 -13.35 13.34 15.68
N ARG A 243 -14.65 13.70 15.74
CA ARG A 243 -15.08 15.11 15.61
C ARG A 243 -14.48 16.00 16.70
N LYS A 244 -14.40 15.49 17.93
CA LYS A 244 -13.80 16.22 19.04
C LYS A 244 -12.31 16.46 18.80
N MET A 245 -11.57 15.43 18.36
CA MET A 245 -10.16 15.55 18.01
C MET A 245 -9.97 16.57 16.88
N GLN A 246 -10.77 16.48 15.82
CA GLN A 246 -10.69 17.40 14.68
C GLN A 246 -10.94 18.86 15.11
N ARG A 247 -11.94 19.11 15.97
CA ARG A 247 -12.20 20.45 16.52
C ARG A 247 -11.02 20.98 17.35
N VAL A 248 -10.39 20.13 18.16
CA VAL A 248 -9.21 20.51 18.95
C VAL A 248 -8.06 20.86 18.04
N VAL A 249 -7.78 20.02 17.06
CA VAL A 249 -6.69 20.24 16.09
C VAL A 249 -6.90 21.55 15.31
N ALA A 250 -8.12 21.78 14.80
CA ALA A 250 -8.47 22.99 14.07
C ALA A 250 -8.39 24.29 14.91
N ARG A 251 -8.66 24.17 16.21
CA ARG A 251 -8.55 25.33 17.14
C ARG A 251 -7.09 25.70 17.41
N GLU A 252 -6.19 24.71 17.51
CA GLU A 252 -4.80 24.95 17.88
C GLU A 252 -3.92 25.30 16.66
N VAL A 253 -4.29 24.82 15.47
CA VAL A 253 -3.55 25.07 14.23
C VAL A 253 -4.53 25.54 13.16
N ALA A 254 -4.36 26.76 12.68
CA ALA A 254 -5.25 27.37 11.68
C ALA A 254 -5.30 26.53 10.39
N GLY A 255 -6.50 26.22 9.91
CA GLY A 255 -6.73 25.41 8.71
C GLY A 255 -6.57 23.89 8.90
N ALA A 256 -6.15 23.41 10.08
CA ALA A 256 -6.03 21.97 10.35
C ALA A 256 -7.42 21.32 10.64
N SER A 257 -7.62 20.02 10.37
CA SER A 257 -6.65 19.14 9.72
C SER A 257 -6.51 19.49 8.23
N HIS A 258 -5.29 19.62 7.75
CA HIS A 258 -5.03 19.94 6.35
C HIS A 258 -5.30 18.74 5.44
N GLU A 259 -5.09 17.54 5.97
CA GLU A 259 -5.56 16.29 5.39
C GLU A 259 -6.24 15.43 6.46
N THR A 260 -7.31 14.77 6.05
CA THR A 260 -8.00 13.72 6.80
C THR A 260 -7.96 12.47 5.93
N LEU A 261 -6.99 11.61 6.20
CA LEU A 261 -6.75 10.39 5.43
C LEU A 261 -7.51 9.22 6.02
N LEU A 262 -8.34 8.58 5.22
CA LEU A 262 -9.02 7.33 5.59
C LEU A 262 -8.24 6.14 5.06
N VAL A 263 -7.74 5.30 5.97
CA VAL A 263 -7.05 4.05 5.63
C VAL A 263 -8.09 2.94 5.49
N LEU A 264 -8.07 2.28 4.35
CA LEU A 264 -8.94 1.16 3.98
C LEU A 264 -8.10 -0.06 3.58
N ASP A 265 -8.58 -1.23 3.96
CA ASP A 265 -7.99 -2.51 3.60
C ASP A 265 -8.61 -3.00 2.28
N ALA A 266 -7.82 -3.10 1.21
CA ALA A 266 -8.28 -3.52 -0.11
C ALA A 266 -8.84 -4.96 -0.12
N THR A 267 -8.44 -5.81 0.83
CA THR A 267 -8.95 -7.19 0.92
C THR A 267 -10.40 -7.27 1.33
N THR A 268 -10.95 -6.20 1.91
CA THR A 268 -12.35 -6.14 2.37
C THR A 268 -13.37 -5.86 1.26
N GLY A 269 -12.90 -5.57 0.02
CA GLY A 269 -13.76 -5.39 -1.15
C GLY A 269 -14.83 -4.31 -0.92
N GLN A 270 -16.08 -4.62 -1.23
CA GLN A 270 -17.22 -3.70 -1.13
C GLN A 270 -17.46 -3.10 0.28
N ASN A 271 -16.99 -3.79 1.35
CA ASN A 271 -17.08 -3.25 2.70
C ASN A 271 -16.23 -1.99 2.88
N ALA A 272 -15.12 -1.84 2.13
CA ALA A 272 -14.31 -0.63 2.16
C ALA A 272 -15.11 0.59 1.67
N ILE A 273 -15.98 0.43 0.67
CA ILE A 273 -16.83 1.52 0.15
C ILE A 273 -17.83 1.98 1.23
N ALA A 274 -18.47 1.04 1.92
CA ALA A 274 -19.40 1.37 3.00
C ALA A 274 -18.69 2.12 4.14
N GLN A 275 -17.45 1.73 4.48
CA GLN A 275 -16.62 2.45 5.44
C GLN A 275 -16.29 3.86 4.93
N ALA A 276 -15.84 3.99 3.67
CA ALA A 276 -15.52 5.28 3.08
C ALA A 276 -16.67 6.27 3.18
N ARG A 277 -17.87 5.86 2.79
CA ARG A 277 -19.08 6.69 2.93
C ARG A 277 -19.33 7.11 4.37
N THR A 278 -19.30 6.15 5.31
CA THR A 278 -19.56 6.40 6.72
C THR A 278 -18.62 7.44 7.33
N PHE A 279 -17.30 7.31 7.06
CA PHE A 279 -16.32 8.26 7.60
C PHE A 279 -16.40 9.61 6.90
N THR A 280 -16.66 9.64 5.57
CA THR A 280 -16.80 10.88 4.81
C THR A 280 -17.98 11.72 5.30
N ASP A 281 -19.13 11.10 5.50
CA ASP A 281 -20.34 11.77 5.99
C ASP A 281 -20.16 12.31 7.42
N ALA A 282 -19.37 11.60 8.24
CA ALA A 282 -19.20 11.96 9.65
C ALA A 282 -18.10 12.99 9.91
N ILE A 283 -16.96 12.91 9.18
CA ILE A 283 -15.70 13.59 9.53
C ILE A 283 -15.19 14.50 8.40
N GLY A 284 -15.62 14.28 7.16
CA GLY A 284 -15.09 15.01 6.00
C GLY A 284 -13.68 14.51 5.60
N VAL A 285 -13.61 13.29 5.07
CA VAL A 285 -12.38 12.70 4.53
C VAL A 285 -11.91 13.48 3.31
N THR A 286 -10.61 13.75 3.21
CA THR A 286 -9.99 14.47 2.07
C THR A 286 -9.22 13.55 1.13
N GLY A 287 -8.92 12.33 1.56
CA GLY A 287 -8.18 11.38 0.73
C GLY A 287 -8.18 9.97 1.32
N ILE A 288 -7.94 9.00 0.45
CA ILE A 288 -7.95 7.58 0.77
C ILE A 288 -6.53 7.03 0.74
N VAL A 289 -6.20 6.17 1.71
CA VAL A 289 -5.03 5.29 1.68
C VAL A 289 -5.52 3.86 1.56
N LEU A 290 -5.12 3.16 0.50
CA LEU A 290 -5.46 1.75 0.31
C LEU A 290 -4.28 0.87 0.70
N THR A 291 -4.47 -0.04 1.64
CA THR A 291 -3.46 -0.98 2.13
C THR A 291 -3.72 -2.39 1.61
N LYS A 292 -2.70 -3.25 1.72
CA LYS A 292 -2.76 -4.69 1.43
C LYS A 292 -3.16 -5.04 -0.01
N LEU A 293 -2.79 -4.20 -0.98
CA LEU A 293 -3.04 -4.50 -2.39
C LEU A 293 -2.27 -5.72 -2.87
N ASP A 294 -1.12 -6.01 -2.27
CA ASP A 294 -0.27 -7.17 -2.54
C ASP A 294 -0.91 -8.50 -2.10
N GLY A 295 -1.80 -8.46 -1.12
CA GLY A 295 -2.48 -9.64 -0.57
C GLY A 295 -3.82 -9.96 -1.24
N THR A 296 -4.21 -9.29 -2.34
CA THR A 296 -5.56 -9.44 -2.88
C THR A 296 -5.62 -9.50 -4.41
N ALA A 297 -6.51 -10.35 -4.91
CA ALA A 297 -6.96 -10.32 -6.30
C ALA A 297 -8.15 -9.34 -6.53
N ARG A 298 -8.52 -8.55 -5.50
CA ARG A 298 -9.69 -7.66 -5.46
C ARG A 298 -9.33 -6.19 -5.66
N GLY A 299 -8.20 -5.90 -6.30
CA GLY A 299 -7.73 -4.53 -6.50
C GLY A 299 -8.64 -3.64 -7.35
N GLY A 300 -9.66 -4.20 -8.02
CA GLY A 300 -10.72 -3.43 -8.68
C GLY A 300 -11.52 -2.55 -7.71
N VAL A 301 -11.49 -2.86 -6.41
CA VAL A 301 -12.08 -2.00 -5.36
C VAL A 301 -11.53 -0.57 -5.37
N VAL A 302 -10.30 -0.36 -5.83
CA VAL A 302 -9.68 0.97 -6.00
C VAL A 302 -10.54 1.82 -6.95
N ILE A 303 -10.96 1.23 -8.07
CA ILE A 303 -11.81 1.88 -9.08
C ILE A 303 -13.19 2.21 -8.49
N ALA A 304 -13.78 1.23 -7.78
CA ALA A 304 -15.08 1.38 -7.15
C ALA A 304 -15.08 2.49 -6.07
N ILE A 305 -14.09 2.49 -5.17
CA ILE A 305 -13.96 3.51 -4.12
C ILE A 305 -13.87 4.90 -4.76
N ARG A 306 -12.97 5.10 -5.73
CA ARG A 306 -12.80 6.39 -6.39
C ARG A 306 -14.08 6.84 -7.07
N LYS A 307 -14.73 5.96 -7.82
CA LYS A 307 -15.96 6.27 -8.55
C LYS A 307 -17.13 6.60 -7.63
N GLU A 308 -17.31 5.82 -6.56
CA GLU A 308 -18.48 5.94 -5.71
C GLU A 308 -18.39 7.03 -4.63
N THR A 309 -17.17 7.37 -4.22
CA THR A 309 -16.95 8.40 -3.19
C THR A 309 -16.51 9.74 -3.76
N GLY A 310 -15.96 9.77 -4.97
CA GLY A 310 -15.32 10.95 -5.55
C GLY A 310 -14.00 11.33 -4.85
N LEU A 311 -13.61 10.63 -3.76
CA LEU A 311 -12.43 10.97 -2.99
C LEU A 311 -11.15 10.57 -3.72
N PRO A 312 -10.10 11.41 -3.71
CA PRO A 312 -8.82 11.05 -4.32
C PRO A 312 -8.15 9.92 -3.55
N ILE A 313 -7.56 8.97 -4.28
CA ILE A 313 -6.61 8.01 -3.71
C ILE A 313 -5.29 8.75 -3.53
N ARG A 314 -4.78 8.85 -2.31
CA ARG A 314 -3.53 9.55 -2.00
C ARG A 314 -2.33 8.61 -1.97
N TYR A 315 -2.50 7.46 -1.35
CA TYR A 315 -1.43 6.48 -1.17
C TYR A 315 -1.95 5.06 -1.36
N VAL A 316 -1.05 4.17 -1.77
CA VAL A 316 -1.28 2.73 -1.88
C VAL A 316 -0.17 1.96 -1.16
N GLY A 317 -0.56 0.95 -0.37
CA GLY A 317 0.32 0.00 0.28
C GLY A 317 0.37 -1.30 -0.50
N VAL A 318 1.57 -1.69 -0.92
CA VAL A 318 1.85 -2.83 -1.79
C VAL A 318 2.81 -3.84 -1.15
N GLY A 319 2.86 -3.87 0.17
CA GLY A 319 3.69 -4.77 0.97
C GLY A 319 4.00 -4.22 2.36
N GLU A 320 4.85 -4.94 3.10
CA GLU A 320 5.14 -4.66 4.51
C GLU A 320 6.36 -3.75 4.73
N ALA A 321 7.28 -3.63 3.75
CA ALA A 321 8.46 -2.79 3.89
C ALA A 321 8.09 -1.30 4.03
N VAL A 322 8.98 -0.51 4.62
CA VAL A 322 8.79 0.93 4.82
C VAL A 322 8.50 1.63 3.50
N ASP A 323 9.20 1.25 2.44
CA ASP A 323 9.07 1.81 1.09
C ASP A 323 7.86 1.28 0.31
N ASP A 324 7.04 0.40 0.88
CA ASP A 324 5.88 -0.19 0.20
C ASP A 324 4.61 0.65 0.35
N LEU A 325 4.66 1.80 1.02
CA LEU A 325 3.64 2.84 0.91
C LEU A 325 4.07 3.88 -0.12
N ARG A 326 3.19 4.13 -1.11
CA ARG A 326 3.53 5.01 -2.24
C ARG A 326 2.47 6.05 -2.49
N PRO A 327 2.87 7.27 -2.90
CA PRO A 327 1.94 8.17 -3.55
C PRO A 327 1.23 7.44 -4.69
N PHE A 328 -0.08 7.63 -4.78
CA PHE A 328 -0.87 7.05 -5.85
C PHE A 328 -0.66 7.83 -7.14
N ASP A 329 -0.42 7.10 -8.22
CA ASP A 329 -0.36 7.61 -9.59
C ASP A 329 -1.29 6.74 -10.46
N ALA A 330 -2.35 7.35 -10.97
CA ALA A 330 -3.36 6.63 -11.75
C ALA A 330 -2.79 6.04 -13.05
N GLY A 331 -1.85 6.73 -13.68
CA GLY A 331 -1.20 6.25 -14.91
C GLY A 331 -0.35 5.01 -14.64
N GLN A 332 0.52 5.05 -13.61
CA GLN A 332 1.33 3.89 -13.22
C GLN A 332 0.47 2.74 -12.73
N PHE A 333 -0.60 3.01 -11.99
CA PHE A 333 -1.53 1.99 -11.51
C PHE A 333 -2.25 1.31 -12.67
N THR A 334 -2.79 2.09 -13.61
CA THR A 334 -3.46 1.58 -14.81
C THR A 334 -2.50 0.80 -15.69
N ALA A 335 -1.28 1.30 -15.89
CA ALA A 335 -0.24 0.59 -16.64
C ALA A 335 0.14 -0.74 -15.95
N ALA A 336 0.25 -0.76 -14.62
CA ALA A 336 0.52 -1.98 -13.87
C ALA A 336 -0.60 -3.02 -13.97
N LEU A 337 -1.85 -2.59 -14.13
CA LEU A 337 -2.99 -3.48 -14.31
C LEU A 337 -3.13 -4.01 -15.75
N PHE A 338 -2.96 -3.16 -16.77
CA PHE A 338 -3.32 -3.48 -18.15
C PHE A 338 -2.11 -3.79 -19.05
N ASP A 339 -0.95 -3.18 -18.80
CA ASP A 339 0.23 -3.39 -19.63
C ASP A 339 1.03 -4.61 -19.14
N GLY A 340 1.09 -5.67 -19.98
CA GLY A 340 1.91 -6.84 -19.71
C GLY A 340 3.40 -6.49 -19.71
N ASP A 341 4.23 -7.38 -19.20
CA ASP A 341 5.69 -7.32 -19.31
C ASP A 341 6.12 -7.28 -20.80
N ARG A 342 6.06 -6.10 -21.44
CA ARG A 342 6.72 -5.87 -22.74
C ARG A 342 8.22 -5.65 -22.60
N GLY A 343 8.78 -5.88 -21.39
CA GLY A 343 10.18 -5.62 -21.04
C GLY A 343 11.14 -6.80 -21.16
N GLY A 344 10.69 -7.99 -21.61
CA GLY A 344 11.51 -9.21 -21.63
C GLY A 344 11.87 -9.79 -22.98
N ALA A 345 11.50 -9.17 -24.12
CA ALA A 345 11.74 -9.75 -25.45
C ALA A 345 12.44 -8.77 -26.40
N LYS A 346 13.65 -8.32 -26.05
CA LYS A 346 14.64 -7.81 -27.04
C LYS A 346 16.03 -8.26 -26.62
N GLY A 347 16.43 -9.41 -27.12
CA GLY A 347 17.76 -9.97 -26.91
C GLY A 347 17.97 -11.32 -27.61
N SER A 348 17.20 -11.63 -28.66
CA SER A 348 17.57 -12.67 -29.59
C SER A 348 18.54 -12.03 -30.60
N VAL A 349 19.81 -12.05 -30.29
CA VAL A 349 20.86 -11.82 -31.26
C VAL A 349 21.01 -13.10 -32.04
N PHE A 350 20.54 -13.10 -33.30
CA PHE A 350 21.05 -13.98 -34.34
C PHE A 350 22.35 -13.38 -34.87
N SER A 351 23.42 -14.10 -34.73
CA SER A 351 24.50 -14.25 -35.69
C SER A 351 25.33 -15.46 -35.32
#